data_c4c60944fde0ba4d94b6d66519a38488
#
_entry.id   c4c60944fde0ba4d94b6d66519a38488
#
_cell.length_a   1.000
_cell.length_b   1.000
_cell.length_c   1.000
_cell.angle_alpha   90.00
_cell.angle_beta   90.00
_cell.angle_gamma   90.00
#
_symmetry.space_group_name_H-M   'P 1'
#
loop_
_entity.id
_entity.type
_entity.pdbx_description
1 polymer ?
#
loop_
_entity_poly.entity_id
_entity_poly.type
_entity_poly.pdbx_seq_one_letter_code
_entity_poly.pdbx_strand_id
1 'polypeptide(L)'
;GECFFCKKGFVNNCTDQNGGWALGCRIDGGQAEYVRVPFADQGLNKIPDGVTDRQALLVGDVLATGFWAARISEITPEDTVLILGAGPTGICTLLCVMLHSPKRIIVCEKDASRLQFIRQHYPQVLTVQPEECAAFVRAHSDHGGADVVLEVAGADSTFRLAWECARPNAIVTVVALYDKAQTLPLPEMYGKNLTFKTGGVDGCDCEETLRLIAEGKIDTEPLITHTYPLRRIAEGYELFEKKRDGVIKVAVEC
;
A
#
# COMPACT_ATOMS: atom_id res chain seq x y z
N GLY A 1 19.60 -4.98 -13.72
CA GLY A 1 19.36 -6.41 -14.06
C GLY A 1 20.52 -7.33 -13.67
N GLU A 2 21.77 -6.80 -13.62
CA GLU A 2 22.98 -7.64 -13.53
C GLU A 2 23.53 -7.83 -12.11
N CYS A 3 23.22 -6.94 -11.16
CA CYS A 3 23.73 -7.07 -9.80
C CYS A 3 23.08 -8.23 -9.03
N PHE A 4 23.66 -8.59 -7.89
CA PHE A 4 23.14 -9.65 -7.03
C PHE A 4 21.65 -9.46 -6.67
N PHE A 5 21.28 -8.24 -6.28
CA PHE A 5 19.89 -7.95 -5.88
C PHE A 5 18.91 -8.08 -7.04
N CYS A 6 19.25 -7.52 -8.22
CA CYS A 6 18.39 -7.63 -9.39
C CYS A 6 18.17 -9.09 -9.82
N LYS A 7 19.23 -9.92 -9.82
CA LYS A 7 19.15 -11.36 -10.13
C LYS A 7 18.29 -12.15 -9.15
N LYS A 8 18.03 -11.59 -7.94
CA LYS A 8 17.15 -12.15 -6.92
C LYS A 8 15.74 -11.58 -6.92
N GLY A 9 15.43 -10.64 -7.84
CA GLY A 9 14.14 -9.96 -7.88
C GLY A 9 14.03 -8.73 -6.95
N PHE A 10 15.09 -8.36 -6.25
CA PHE A 10 15.12 -7.21 -5.34
C PHE A 10 15.59 -5.95 -6.07
N VAL A 11 14.89 -5.57 -7.13
CA VAL A 11 15.34 -4.51 -8.07
C VAL A 11 15.49 -3.15 -7.43
N ASN A 12 14.72 -2.86 -6.36
CA ASN A 12 14.87 -1.62 -5.58
C ASN A 12 16.21 -1.51 -4.87
N ASN A 13 16.86 -2.62 -4.56
CA ASN A 13 18.16 -2.67 -3.93
C ASN A 13 19.31 -2.69 -4.95
N CYS A 14 19.05 -2.33 -6.22
CA CYS A 14 20.06 -2.27 -7.25
C CYS A 14 21.26 -1.41 -6.83
N THR A 15 22.47 -1.95 -7.04
CA THR A 15 23.71 -1.26 -6.65
C THR A 15 24.20 -0.23 -7.67
N ASP A 16 23.57 -0.15 -8.85
CA ASP A 16 23.86 0.88 -9.83
C ASP A 16 23.27 2.22 -9.39
N GLN A 17 24.01 3.32 -9.55
CA GLN A 17 23.58 4.66 -9.16
C GLN A 17 22.31 5.15 -9.89
N ASN A 18 22.05 4.63 -11.08
CA ASN A 18 20.86 4.94 -11.89
C ASN A 18 19.77 3.87 -11.77
N GLY A 19 19.96 2.85 -10.93
CA GLY A 19 19.01 1.77 -10.69
C GLY A 19 18.23 1.92 -9.40
N GLY A 20 17.32 1.01 -9.13
CA GLY A 20 16.48 1.03 -7.94
C GLY A 20 15.68 2.34 -7.81
N TRP A 21 15.79 3.00 -6.69
CA TRP A 21 15.13 4.29 -6.37
C TRP A 21 15.78 5.51 -7.03
N ALA A 22 16.36 5.40 -8.22
CA ALA A 22 17.06 6.52 -8.85
C ALA A 22 16.09 7.56 -9.43
N LEU A 23 15.09 7.12 -10.20
CA LEU A 23 14.17 7.98 -10.93
C LEU A 23 13.32 8.82 -9.96
N GLY A 24 13.41 10.14 -10.07
CA GLY A 24 12.73 11.07 -9.18
C GLY A 24 13.40 11.28 -7.81
N CYS A 25 14.50 10.56 -7.52
CA CYS A 25 15.25 10.69 -6.26
C CYS A 25 16.69 11.16 -6.48
N ARG A 26 17.45 10.45 -7.32
CA ARG A 26 18.87 10.75 -7.62
C ARG A 26 19.08 11.30 -9.02
N ILE A 27 18.12 11.08 -9.89
CA ILE A 27 18.03 11.63 -11.23
C ILE A 27 16.64 12.22 -11.46
N ASP A 28 16.45 12.98 -12.53
CA ASP A 28 15.17 13.62 -12.87
C ASP A 28 14.04 12.59 -12.93
N GLY A 29 12.84 12.99 -12.52
CA GLY A 29 11.64 12.15 -12.44
C GLY A 29 10.65 12.36 -13.58
N GLY A 30 9.45 11.76 -13.43
CA GLY A 30 8.40 11.72 -14.44
C GLY A 30 7.39 12.88 -14.40
N GLN A 31 7.53 13.87 -13.51
CA GLN A 31 6.66 15.04 -13.48
C GLN A 31 7.15 16.11 -14.49
N ALA A 32 7.16 15.74 -15.76
CA ALA A 32 7.69 16.53 -16.87
C ALA A 32 7.07 16.03 -18.18
N GLU A 33 7.16 16.84 -19.24
CA GLU A 33 6.73 16.45 -20.60
C GLU A 33 7.54 15.28 -21.16
N TYR A 34 8.79 15.12 -20.70
CA TYR A 34 9.69 14.03 -21.10
C TYR A 34 10.43 13.50 -19.89
N VAL A 35 10.66 12.21 -19.86
CA VAL A 35 11.44 11.52 -18.83
C VAL A 35 12.43 10.54 -19.46
N ARG A 36 13.66 10.55 -18.95
CA ARG A 36 14.68 9.59 -19.33
C ARG A 36 14.70 8.43 -18.34
N VAL A 37 14.29 7.25 -18.78
CA VAL A 37 14.24 6.05 -17.93
C VAL A 37 15.52 5.21 -18.16
N PRO A 38 16.44 5.13 -17.19
CA PRO A 38 17.58 4.22 -17.25
C PRO A 38 17.11 2.76 -17.22
N PHE A 39 17.85 1.89 -17.91
CA PHE A 39 17.55 0.45 -17.97
C PHE A 39 16.11 0.14 -18.39
N ALA A 40 15.60 0.87 -19.38
CA ALA A 40 14.21 0.80 -19.82
C ALA A 40 13.75 -0.63 -20.15
N ASP A 41 14.64 -1.45 -20.75
CA ASP A 41 14.34 -2.85 -21.09
C ASP A 41 14.09 -3.74 -19.85
N GLN A 42 14.54 -3.30 -18.67
CA GLN A 42 14.35 -3.99 -17.40
C GLN A 42 13.26 -3.34 -16.53
N GLY A 43 13.12 -2.02 -16.64
CA GLY A 43 12.31 -1.21 -15.72
C GLY A 43 10.95 -0.77 -16.26
N LEU A 44 10.66 -0.97 -17.55
CA LEU A 44 9.38 -0.63 -18.15
C LEU A 44 8.55 -1.89 -18.44
N ASN A 45 7.27 -1.80 -18.15
CA ASN A 45 6.28 -2.81 -18.50
C ASN A 45 5.28 -2.20 -19.48
N LYS A 46 4.96 -2.92 -20.56
CA LYS A 46 3.95 -2.48 -21.51
C LYS A 46 2.57 -2.58 -20.86
N ILE A 47 1.79 -1.50 -20.95
CA ILE A 47 0.38 -1.54 -20.54
C ILE A 47 -0.38 -2.46 -21.50
N PRO A 48 -1.09 -3.49 -21.03
CA PRO A 48 -1.84 -4.42 -21.86
C PRO A 48 -2.97 -3.72 -22.60
N ASP A 49 -3.35 -4.27 -23.77
CA ASP A 49 -4.51 -3.82 -24.50
C ASP A 49 -5.78 -3.91 -23.61
N GLY A 50 -6.60 -2.85 -23.60
CA GLY A 50 -7.81 -2.77 -22.79
C GLY A 50 -7.61 -2.21 -21.37
N VAL A 51 -6.37 -1.99 -20.95
CA VAL A 51 -6.06 -1.26 -19.70
C VAL A 51 -5.78 0.20 -20.05
N THR A 52 -6.46 1.12 -19.37
CA THR A 52 -6.23 2.57 -19.58
C THR A 52 -5.01 3.06 -18.82
N ASP A 53 -4.42 4.19 -19.25
CA ASP A 53 -3.33 4.84 -18.53
C ASP A 53 -3.73 5.18 -17.09
N ARG A 54 -4.98 5.57 -16.87
CA ARG A 54 -5.52 5.85 -15.52
C ARG A 54 -5.50 4.61 -14.64
N GLN A 55 -5.93 3.46 -15.16
CA GLN A 55 -5.89 2.20 -14.41
C GLN A 55 -4.46 1.76 -14.11
N ALA A 56 -3.53 1.98 -15.04
CA ALA A 56 -2.12 1.62 -14.87
C ALA A 56 -1.32 2.59 -13.97
N LEU A 57 -1.80 3.82 -13.78
CA LEU A 57 -1.07 4.91 -13.11
C LEU A 57 -0.52 4.52 -11.73
N LEU A 58 -1.25 3.69 -10.98
CA LEU A 58 -0.88 3.32 -9.62
C LEU A 58 0.04 2.10 -9.53
N VAL A 59 0.28 1.40 -10.65
CA VAL A 59 1.01 0.12 -10.71
C VAL A 59 2.46 0.28 -10.26
N GLY A 60 3.13 1.36 -10.66
CA GLY A 60 4.57 1.53 -10.44
C GLY A 60 4.99 1.79 -8.98
N ASP A 61 4.05 2.13 -8.09
CA ASP A 61 4.36 2.46 -6.69
C ASP A 61 3.27 1.94 -5.74
N VAL A 62 2.17 2.67 -5.57
CA VAL A 62 1.22 2.40 -4.47
C VAL A 62 0.51 1.06 -4.60
N LEU A 63 0.21 0.61 -5.83
CA LEU A 63 -0.37 -0.72 -6.05
C LEU A 63 0.69 -1.81 -5.90
N ALA A 64 1.89 -1.63 -6.46
CA ALA A 64 3.00 -2.55 -6.25
C ALA A 64 3.37 -2.68 -4.76
N THR A 65 3.33 -1.58 -4.02
CA THR A 65 3.54 -1.58 -2.57
C THR A 65 2.47 -2.41 -1.85
N GLY A 66 1.20 -2.23 -2.19
CA GLY A 66 0.11 -3.02 -1.63
C GLY A 66 0.21 -4.50 -1.97
N PHE A 67 0.58 -4.81 -3.21
CA PHE A 67 0.76 -6.18 -3.68
C PHE A 67 1.92 -6.89 -2.97
N TRP A 68 3.07 -6.23 -2.89
CA TRP A 68 4.22 -6.69 -2.13
C TRP A 68 3.86 -6.93 -0.64
N ALA A 69 3.18 -5.96 -0.01
CA ALA A 69 2.78 -6.05 1.39
C ALA A 69 1.84 -7.24 1.66
N ALA A 70 0.83 -7.45 0.81
CA ALA A 70 -0.07 -8.59 0.93
C ALA A 70 0.67 -9.91 0.74
N ARG A 71 1.56 -10.01 -0.27
CA ARG A 71 2.35 -11.20 -0.56
C ARG A 71 3.24 -11.62 0.61
N ILE A 72 4.00 -10.68 1.18
CA ILE A 72 4.91 -11.02 2.29
C ILE A 72 4.17 -11.29 3.61
N SER A 73 2.90 -10.90 3.71
CA SER A 73 2.07 -11.12 4.89
C SER A 73 1.49 -12.53 5.00
N GLU A 74 1.71 -13.39 4.01
CA GLU A 74 1.34 -14.81 4.04
C GLU A 74 -0.15 -15.06 4.36
N ILE A 75 -1.01 -14.18 3.84
CA ILE A 75 -2.46 -14.17 4.13
C ILE A 75 -3.12 -15.46 3.65
N THR A 76 -3.93 -16.07 4.50
CA THR A 76 -4.73 -17.25 4.20
C THR A 76 -6.25 -16.95 4.24
N PRO A 77 -7.10 -17.84 3.66
CA PRO A 77 -8.55 -17.68 3.71
C PRO A 77 -9.18 -17.73 5.12
N GLU A 78 -8.49 -18.25 6.12
CA GLU A 78 -8.95 -18.32 7.50
C GLU A 78 -8.70 -17.03 8.29
N ASP A 79 -7.83 -16.14 7.78
CA ASP A 79 -7.32 -15.02 8.53
C ASP A 79 -8.34 -13.87 8.68
N THR A 80 -8.24 -13.22 9.84
CA THR A 80 -8.74 -11.85 10.05
C THR A 80 -7.58 -10.89 9.81
N VAL A 81 -7.70 -10.06 8.77
CA VAL A 81 -6.68 -9.08 8.36
C VAL A 81 -7.09 -7.69 8.83
N LEU A 82 -6.22 -7.00 9.54
CA LEU A 82 -6.36 -5.58 9.91
C LEU A 82 -5.46 -4.72 9.04
N ILE A 83 -6.01 -3.69 8.41
CA ILE A 83 -5.27 -2.66 7.68
C ILE A 83 -5.40 -1.35 8.45
N LEU A 84 -4.29 -0.77 8.86
CA LEU A 84 -4.22 0.53 9.54
C LEU A 84 -3.88 1.62 8.54
N GLY A 85 -4.86 2.45 8.23
CA GLY A 85 -4.81 3.52 7.22
C GLY A 85 -5.58 3.20 5.95
N ALA A 86 -6.39 4.16 5.48
CA ALA A 86 -7.12 4.13 4.21
C ALA A 86 -6.70 5.30 3.29
N GLY A 87 -5.42 5.64 3.29
CA GLY A 87 -4.81 6.48 2.27
C GLY A 87 -4.69 5.72 0.94
N PRO A 88 -4.15 6.35 -0.11
CA PRO A 88 -3.98 5.69 -1.42
C PRO A 88 -3.30 4.32 -1.32
N THR A 89 -2.18 4.24 -0.60
CA THR A 89 -1.46 2.98 -0.37
C THR A 89 -2.30 1.97 0.43
N GLY A 90 -3.04 2.44 1.45
CA GLY A 90 -3.91 1.57 2.25
C GLY A 90 -5.05 0.96 1.44
N ILE A 91 -5.66 1.74 0.52
CA ILE A 91 -6.71 1.21 -0.36
C ILE A 91 -6.11 0.26 -1.41
N CYS A 92 -4.94 0.56 -1.99
CA CYS A 92 -4.24 -0.38 -2.85
C CYS A 92 -3.87 -1.68 -2.11
N THR A 93 -3.44 -1.56 -0.85
CA THR A 93 -3.20 -2.73 0.01
C THR A 93 -4.48 -3.54 0.23
N LEU A 94 -5.61 -2.88 0.48
CA LEU A 94 -6.93 -3.54 0.59
C LEU A 94 -7.28 -4.33 -0.68
N LEU A 95 -7.12 -3.73 -1.86
CA LEU A 95 -7.36 -4.42 -3.14
C LEU A 95 -6.52 -5.69 -3.27
N CYS A 96 -5.24 -5.62 -2.89
CA CYS A 96 -4.33 -6.76 -2.95
C CYS A 96 -4.64 -7.83 -1.88
N VAL A 97 -5.01 -7.42 -0.67
CA VAL A 97 -5.48 -8.33 0.40
C VAL A 97 -6.72 -9.11 -0.03
N MET A 98 -7.65 -8.47 -0.72
CA MET A 98 -8.88 -9.11 -1.23
C MET A 98 -8.59 -10.26 -2.20
N LEU A 99 -7.47 -10.24 -2.94
CA LEU A 99 -7.06 -11.34 -3.82
C LEU A 99 -6.81 -12.66 -3.08
N HIS A 100 -6.45 -12.58 -1.79
CA HIS A 100 -6.22 -13.74 -0.93
C HIS A 100 -7.50 -14.28 -0.30
N SER A 101 -8.64 -13.59 -0.47
CA SER A 101 -9.96 -13.97 0.07
C SER A 101 -9.95 -14.31 1.56
N PRO A 102 -9.36 -13.48 2.45
CA PRO A 102 -9.34 -13.77 3.86
C PRO A 102 -10.76 -13.78 4.45
N LYS A 103 -10.92 -14.47 5.58
CA LYS A 103 -12.22 -14.60 6.26
C LYS A 103 -12.85 -13.27 6.62
N ARG A 104 -12.02 -12.31 7.07
CA ARG A 104 -12.44 -10.93 7.40
C ARG A 104 -11.35 -9.93 7.04
N ILE A 105 -11.79 -8.77 6.59
CA ILE A 105 -10.92 -7.61 6.43
C ILE A 105 -11.50 -6.46 7.28
N ILE A 106 -10.66 -5.87 8.11
CA ILE A 106 -10.97 -4.70 8.94
C ILE A 106 -10.06 -3.56 8.49
N VAL A 107 -10.63 -2.41 8.18
CA VAL A 107 -9.88 -1.18 7.86
C VAL A 107 -10.08 -0.16 8.96
N CYS A 108 -8.99 0.26 9.58
CA CYS A 108 -8.98 1.31 10.60
C CYS A 108 -8.46 2.62 9.99
N GLU A 109 -9.25 3.69 10.07
CA GLU A 109 -8.91 5.01 9.54
C GLU A 109 -9.57 6.10 10.38
N LYS A 110 -8.87 7.21 10.59
CA LYS A 110 -9.37 8.36 11.33
C LYS A 110 -10.25 9.30 10.51
N ASP A 111 -10.04 9.34 9.20
CA ASP A 111 -10.79 10.19 8.28
C ASP A 111 -12.13 9.54 7.92
N ALA A 112 -13.23 10.18 8.35
CA ALA A 112 -14.58 9.67 8.13
C ALA A 112 -14.95 9.57 6.64
N SER A 113 -14.42 10.48 5.80
CA SER A 113 -14.70 10.46 4.34
C SER A 113 -14.06 9.25 3.67
N ARG A 114 -12.85 8.87 4.09
CA ARG A 114 -12.16 7.66 3.61
C ARG A 114 -12.85 6.38 4.08
N LEU A 115 -13.32 6.33 5.33
CA LEU A 115 -14.14 5.22 5.80
C LEU A 115 -15.44 5.11 5.02
N GLN A 116 -16.07 6.24 4.68
CA GLN A 116 -17.26 6.25 3.83
C GLN A 116 -16.95 5.71 2.43
N PHE A 117 -15.84 6.10 1.83
CA PHE A 117 -15.39 5.57 0.54
C PHE A 117 -15.24 4.03 0.61
N ILE A 118 -14.58 3.50 1.64
CA ILE A 118 -14.44 2.05 1.83
C ILE A 118 -15.81 1.37 1.90
N ARG A 119 -16.75 1.89 2.71
CA ARG A 119 -18.09 1.32 2.84
C ARG A 119 -18.89 1.32 1.54
N GLN A 120 -18.70 2.34 0.72
CA GLN A 120 -19.42 2.48 -0.55
C GLN A 120 -18.87 1.54 -1.63
N HIS A 121 -17.56 1.41 -1.73
CA HIS A 121 -16.91 0.63 -2.78
C HIS A 121 -16.63 -0.83 -2.38
N TYR A 122 -16.49 -1.11 -1.08
CA TYR A 122 -16.12 -2.43 -0.55
C TYR A 122 -17.01 -2.80 0.64
N PRO A 123 -18.33 -3.01 0.44
CA PRO A 123 -19.30 -3.20 1.52
C PRO A 123 -19.06 -4.45 2.38
N GLN A 124 -18.26 -5.40 1.90
CA GLN A 124 -17.85 -6.60 2.64
C GLN A 124 -16.73 -6.32 3.66
N VAL A 125 -16.11 -5.13 3.62
CA VAL A 125 -15.01 -4.73 4.50
C VAL A 125 -15.55 -4.05 5.74
N LEU A 126 -15.11 -4.51 6.91
CA LEU A 126 -15.45 -3.87 8.18
C LEU A 126 -14.59 -2.62 8.38
N THR A 127 -15.18 -1.56 8.91
CA THR A 127 -14.49 -0.28 9.11
C THR A 127 -14.61 0.18 10.55
N VAL A 128 -13.54 0.76 11.08
CA VAL A 128 -13.48 1.22 12.47
C VAL A 128 -12.60 2.47 12.60
N GLN A 129 -12.89 3.31 13.61
CA GLN A 129 -12.02 4.43 13.99
C GLN A 129 -10.93 3.96 14.97
N PRO A 130 -9.79 4.68 15.07
CA PRO A 130 -8.65 4.26 15.88
C PRO A 130 -8.98 4.02 17.36
N GLU A 131 -9.84 4.85 17.95
CA GLU A 131 -10.21 4.80 19.35
C GLU A 131 -10.91 3.50 19.74
N GLU A 132 -11.64 2.90 18.79
CA GLU A 132 -12.41 1.66 18.99
C GLU A 132 -11.68 0.43 18.43
N CYS A 133 -10.60 0.63 17.69
CA CYS A 133 -9.98 -0.40 16.85
C CYS A 133 -9.62 -1.67 17.64
N ALA A 134 -8.93 -1.55 18.76
CA ALA A 134 -8.48 -2.73 19.53
C ALA A 134 -9.65 -3.55 20.10
N ALA A 135 -10.71 -2.89 20.58
CA ALA A 135 -11.92 -3.58 21.06
C ALA A 135 -12.69 -4.21 19.90
N PHE A 136 -12.80 -3.47 18.79
CA PHE A 136 -13.49 -3.94 17.58
C PHE A 136 -12.83 -5.17 16.97
N VAL A 137 -11.49 -5.16 16.82
CA VAL A 137 -10.73 -6.29 16.29
C VAL A 137 -10.90 -7.52 17.18
N ARG A 138 -10.83 -7.37 18.51
CA ARG A 138 -11.08 -8.48 19.44
C ARG A 138 -12.46 -9.08 19.29
N ALA A 139 -13.47 -8.25 19.08
CA ALA A 139 -14.86 -8.70 18.94
C ALA A 139 -15.14 -9.38 17.58
N HIS A 140 -14.36 -9.03 16.54
CA HIS A 140 -14.55 -9.49 15.18
C HIS A 140 -13.44 -10.44 14.70
N SER A 141 -12.65 -11.00 15.59
CA SER A 141 -11.62 -12.00 15.30
C SER A 141 -11.89 -13.29 16.08
N ASP A 142 -11.42 -14.41 15.56
CA ASP A 142 -11.68 -15.70 16.20
C ASP A 142 -10.72 -15.98 17.38
N HIS A 143 -9.57 -15.29 17.43
CA HIS A 143 -8.49 -15.55 18.37
C HIS A 143 -8.07 -14.33 19.20
N GLY A 144 -9.01 -13.38 19.41
CA GLY A 144 -8.80 -12.21 20.27
C GLY A 144 -7.87 -11.15 19.72
N GLY A 145 -7.58 -11.20 18.42
CA GLY A 145 -6.76 -10.25 17.67
C GLY A 145 -6.66 -10.64 16.21
N ALA A 146 -6.12 -9.77 15.37
CA ALA A 146 -5.93 -10.03 13.96
C ALA A 146 -4.79 -11.03 13.72
N ASP A 147 -4.96 -11.92 12.74
CA ASP A 147 -3.97 -12.88 12.29
C ASP A 147 -2.83 -12.19 11.53
N VAL A 148 -3.22 -11.20 10.73
CA VAL A 148 -2.30 -10.35 9.96
C VAL A 148 -2.66 -8.88 10.20
N VAL A 149 -1.66 -8.05 10.46
CA VAL A 149 -1.82 -6.60 10.56
C VAL A 149 -0.89 -5.93 9.56
N LEU A 150 -1.46 -5.07 8.71
CA LEU A 150 -0.74 -4.24 7.74
C LEU A 150 -0.78 -2.78 8.20
N GLU A 151 0.37 -2.25 8.62
CA GLU A 151 0.51 -0.86 9.05
C GLU A 151 0.91 0.00 7.84
N VAL A 152 -0.01 0.85 7.38
CA VAL A 152 0.12 1.64 6.14
C VAL A 152 -0.11 3.14 6.37
N ALA A 153 -0.23 3.57 7.63
CA ALA A 153 -0.52 4.96 7.99
C ALA A 153 0.72 5.78 8.36
N GLY A 154 1.73 5.16 8.97
CA GLY A 154 2.99 5.80 9.31
C GLY A 154 2.93 6.76 10.51
N ALA A 155 2.05 6.53 11.48
CA ALA A 155 1.98 7.33 12.69
C ALA A 155 2.44 6.53 13.92
N ASP A 156 3.03 7.20 14.91
CA ASP A 156 3.48 6.55 16.15
C ASP A 156 2.35 5.76 16.82
N SER A 157 1.13 6.31 16.81
CA SER A 157 -0.06 5.65 17.36
C SER A 157 -0.49 4.40 16.59
N THR A 158 -0.32 4.39 15.25
CA THR A 158 -0.69 3.22 14.42
C THR A 158 0.35 2.12 14.50
N PHE A 159 1.63 2.44 14.69
CA PHE A 159 2.65 1.42 14.98
C PHE A 159 2.34 0.66 16.27
N ARG A 160 2.00 1.40 17.33
CA ARG A 160 1.58 0.79 18.60
C ARG A 160 0.32 -0.05 18.42
N LEU A 161 -0.69 0.50 17.79
CA LEU A 161 -1.97 -0.18 17.54
C LEU A 161 -1.77 -1.48 16.73
N ALA A 162 -0.80 -1.51 15.82
CA ALA A 162 -0.54 -2.68 14.98
C ALA A 162 -0.19 -3.91 15.82
N TRP A 163 0.75 -3.80 16.75
CA TRP A 163 1.13 -4.95 17.58
C TRP A 163 0.13 -5.21 18.73
N GLU A 164 -0.59 -4.19 19.20
CA GLU A 164 -1.66 -4.35 20.19
C GLU A 164 -2.84 -5.17 19.64
N CYS A 165 -3.25 -4.90 18.40
CA CYS A 165 -4.36 -5.58 17.73
C CYS A 165 -3.99 -6.98 17.20
N ALA A 166 -2.71 -7.29 17.08
CA ALA A 166 -2.24 -8.58 16.62
C ALA A 166 -2.46 -9.67 17.70
N ARG A 167 -3.00 -10.84 17.30
CA ARG A 167 -3.06 -12.01 18.21
C ARG A 167 -1.66 -12.58 18.47
N PRO A 168 -1.47 -13.48 19.45
CA PRO A 168 -0.24 -14.25 19.54
C PRO A 168 0.08 -15.00 18.23
N ASN A 169 1.36 -15.06 17.88
CA ASN A 169 1.89 -15.64 16.63
C ASN A 169 1.34 -15.00 15.34
N ALA A 170 0.90 -13.74 15.38
CA ALA A 170 0.48 -12.98 14.20
C ALA A 170 1.66 -12.42 13.42
N ILE A 171 1.38 -12.06 12.16
CA ILE A 171 2.31 -11.30 11.30
C ILE A 171 1.91 -9.82 11.35
N VAL A 172 2.89 -8.96 11.62
CA VAL A 172 2.74 -7.50 11.55
C VAL A 172 3.65 -6.99 10.43
N THR A 173 3.04 -6.53 9.35
CA THR A 173 3.76 -5.96 8.19
C THR A 173 3.71 -4.45 8.26
N VAL A 174 4.88 -3.82 8.44
CA VAL A 174 5.03 -2.37 8.50
C VAL A 174 5.42 -1.88 7.11
N VAL A 175 4.48 -1.22 6.45
CA VAL A 175 4.59 -0.75 5.06
C VAL A 175 4.91 0.74 5.00
N ALA A 176 4.34 1.50 5.94
CA ALA A 176 4.46 2.95 5.95
C ALA A 176 5.90 3.40 6.26
N LEU A 177 6.23 4.60 5.77
CA LEU A 177 7.46 5.31 6.12
C LEU A 177 7.24 6.12 7.40
N TYR A 178 8.25 6.12 8.25
CA TYR A 178 8.27 6.89 9.51
C TYR A 178 9.40 7.93 9.48
N ASP A 179 9.10 9.10 9.97
CA ASP A 179 10.08 10.19 10.15
C ASP A 179 10.89 10.08 11.45
N LYS A 180 10.44 9.22 12.38
CA LYS A 180 11.05 8.99 13.68
C LYS A 180 11.23 7.51 13.97
N ALA A 181 12.19 7.20 14.84
CA ALA A 181 12.39 5.85 15.35
C ALA A 181 11.15 5.35 16.10
N GLN A 182 10.76 4.11 15.83
CA GLN A 182 9.66 3.42 16.50
C GLN A 182 10.24 2.43 17.54
N THR A 183 9.56 2.29 18.67
CA THR A 183 9.99 1.42 19.74
C THR A 183 9.16 0.15 19.81
N LEU A 184 9.81 -0.99 19.87
CA LEU A 184 9.20 -2.26 20.23
C LEU A 184 9.31 -2.46 21.75
N PRO A 185 8.19 -2.35 22.50
CA PRO A 185 8.22 -2.51 23.96
C PRO A 185 8.26 -4.00 24.32
N LEU A 186 9.41 -4.63 24.18
CA LEU A 186 9.59 -6.08 24.34
C LEU A 186 8.98 -6.66 25.62
N PRO A 187 9.07 -5.98 26.81
CA PRO A 187 8.40 -6.49 28.01
C PRO A 187 6.88 -6.62 27.88
N GLU A 188 6.21 -5.70 27.15
CA GLU A 188 4.76 -5.71 26.93
C GLU A 188 4.37 -6.76 25.87
N MET A 189 5.30 -7.09 24.99
CA MET A 189 5.09 -8.04 23.87
C MET A 189 5.50 -9.47 24.23
N TYR A 190 6.07 -9.67 25.41
CA TYR A 190 6.52 -11.00 25.84
C TYR A 190 5.37 -12.01 25.77
N GLY A 191 5.61 -13.12 25.09
CA GLY A 191 4.61 -14.18 24.90
C GLY A 191 3.66 -13.98 23.69
N LYS A 192 3.70 -12.84 23.00
CA LYS A 192 2.95 -12.66 21.75
C LYS A 192 3.59 -13.37 20.56
N ASN A 193 4.91 -13.61 20.58
CA ASN A 193 5.64 -14.32 19.51
C ASN A 193 5.36 -13.74 18.11
N LEU A 194 5.34 -12.42 17.97
CA LEU A 194 4.99 -11.75 16.71
C LEU A 194 6.11 -11.85 15.68
N THR A 195 5.74 -11.99 14.43
CA THR A 195 6.64 -11.82 13.28
C THR A 195 6.47 -10.41 12.71
N PHE A 196 7.53 -9.59 12.75
CA PHE A 196 7.54 -8.30 12.08
C PHE A 196 8.19 -8.42 10.72
N LYS A 197 7.52 -7.86 9.69
CA LYS A 197 8.04 -7.72 8.33
C LYS A 197 8.02 -6.26 7.95
N THR A 198 9.11 -5.75 7.38
CA THR A 198 9.20 -4.37 6.94
C THR A 198 10.14 -4.25 5.75
N GLY A 199 9.98 -3.21 4.98
CA GLY A 199 10.84 -2.92 3.83
C GLY A 199 10.16 -1.98 2.84
N GLY A 200 10.84 -1.75 1.72
CA GLY A 200 10.30 -1.07 0.55
C GLY A 200 9.91 -2.08 -0.52
N VAL A 201 8.94 -1.72 -1.34
CA VAL A 201 8.51 -2.53 -2.48
C VAL A 201 9.68 -2.86 -3.42
N ASP A 202 9.72 -4.08 -3.92
CA ASP A 202 10.77 -4.49 -4.88
C ASP A 202 10.54 -3.98 -6.31
N GLY A 203 9.31 -3.61 -6.65
CA GLY A 203 8.94 -3.09 -7.97
C GLY A 203 8.93 -4.16 -9.07
N CYS A 204 9.08 -5.43 -8.73
CA CYS A 204 9.15 -6.53 -9.68
C CYS A 204 7.78 -7.10 -10.11
N ASP A 205 6.71 -6.73 -9.41
CA ASP A 205 5.37 -7.30 -9.62
C ASP A 205 4.47 -6.47 -10.55
N CYS A 206 5.04 -5.49 -11.27
CA CYS A 206 4.25 -4.58 -12.13
C CYS A 206 3.54 -5.33 -13.28
N GLU A 207 4.18 -6.31 -13.90
CA GLU A 207 3.56 -7.12 -14.96
C GLU A 207 2.36 -7.91 -14.43
N GLU A 208 2.51 -8.53 -13.25
CA GLU A 208 1.45 -9.30 -12.61
C GLU A 208 0.27 -8.40 -12.22
N THR A 209 0.53 -7.24 -11.64
CA THR A 209 -0.54 -6.31 -11.25
C THR A 209 -1.26 -5.72 -12.46
N LEU A 210 -0.56 -5.42 -13.56
CA LEU A 210 -1.18 -5.04 -14.84
C LEU A 210 -2.08 -6.15 -15.40
N ARG A 211 -1.65 -7.41 -15.32
CA ARG A 211 -2.46 -8.56 -15.72
C ARG A 211 -3.72 -8.69 -14.87
N LEU A 212 -3.63 -8.50 -13.55
CA LEU A 212 -4.78 -8.54 -12.65
C LEU A 212 -5.78 -7.43 -12.92
N ILE A 213 -5.31 -6.24 -13.33
CA ILE A 213 -6.17 -5.15 -13.80
C ILE A 213 -6.86 -5.54 -15.11
N ALA A 214 -6.11 -6.07 -16.08
CA ALA A 214 -6.67 -6.51 -17.38
C ALA A 214 -7.74 -7.61 -17.22
N GLU A 215 -7.57 -8.49 -16.23
CA GLU A 215 -8.54 -9.54 -15.87
C GLU A 215 -9.73 -9.03 -15.04
N GLY A 216 -9.78 -7.74 -14.70
CA GLY A 216 -10.82 -7.14 -13.89
C GLY A 216 -10.81 -7.58 -12.41
N LYS A 217 -9.69 -8.16 -11.92
CA LYS A 217 -9.53 -8.60 -10.53
C LYS A 217 -9.14 -7.46 -9.60
N ILE A 218 -8.53 -6.41 -10.14
CA ILE A 218 -8.19 -5.16 -9.46
C ILE A 218 -8.78 -4.01 -10.26
N ASP A 219 -9.52 -3.14 -9.60
CA ASP A 219 -10.00 -1.87 -10.17
C ASP A 219 -9.40 -0.69 -9.40
N THR A 220 -8.50 0.05 -10.06
CA THR A 220 -7.82 1.22 -9.53
C THR A 220 -8.49 2.54 -9.93
N GLU A 221 -9.42 2.50 -10.89
CA GLU A 221 -10.07 3.69 -11.47
C GLU A 221 -10.72 4.60 -10.40
N PRO A 222 -11.47 4.06 -9.40
CA PRO A 222 -12.11 4.89 -8.37
C PRO A 222 -11.14 5.67 -7.47
N LEU A 223 -9.85 5.27 -7.44
CA LEU A 223 -8.85 5.93 -6.60
C LEU A 223 -8.35 7.24 -7.22
N ILE A 224 -8.44 7.40 -8.54
CA ILE A 224 -8.04 8.62 -9.23
C ILE A 224 -9.20 9.63 -9.16
N THR A 225 -9.25 10.39 -8.09
CA THR A 225 -10.36 11.32 -7.83
C THR A 225 -10.25 12.65 -8.55
N HIS A 226 -9.03 13.08 -8.90
CA HIS A 226 -8.76 14.37 -9.51
C HIS A 226 -7.72 14.25 -10.62
N THR A 227 -7.82 15.12 -11.62
CA THR A 227 -6.87 15.22 -12.73
C THR A 227 -6.49 16.67 -12.96
N TYR A 228 -5.20 16.93 -13.11
CA TYR A 228 -4.66 18.26 -13.43
C TYR A 228 -3.70 18.19 -14.62
N PRO A 229 -3.67 19.19 -15.51
CA PRO A 229 -2.60 19.30 -16.49
C PRO A 229 -1.29 19.67 -15.80
N LEU A 230 -0.15 19.25 -16.36
CA LEU A 230 1.19 19.47 -15.79
C LEU A 230 1.41 20.94 -15.38
N ARG A 231 0.98 21.91 -16.17
CA ARG A 231 1.11 23.35 -15.86
C ARG A 231 0.38 23.79 -14.58
N ARG A 232 -0.55 23.00 -14.08
CA ARG A 232 -1.31 23.23 -12.83
C ARG A 232 -0.98 22.24 -11.73
N ILE A 233 0.15 21.55 -11.84
CA ILE A 233 0.54 20.49 -10.87
C ILE A 233 0.58 21.01 -9.42
N ALA A 234 0.97 22.28 -9.22
CA ALA A 234 1.01 22.90 -7.89
C ALA A 234 -0.37 22.93 -7.20
N GLU A 235 -1.45 23.11 -7.96
CA GLU A 235 -2.82 23.05 -7.42
C GLU A 235 -3.20 21.62 -7.00
N GLY A 236 -2.76 20.63 -7.76
CA GLY A 236 -2.92 19.21 -7.39
C GLY A 236 -2.19 18.86 -6.09
N TYR A 237 -0.97 19.36 -5.91
CA TYR A 237 -0.22 19.23 -4.65
C TYR A 237 -0.94 19.89 -3.48
N GLU A 238 -1.41 21.13 -3.65
CA GLU A 238 -2.13 21.86 -2.61
C GLU A 238 -3.42 21.13 -2.20
N LEU A 239 -4.19 20.62 -3.17
CA LEU A 239 -5.40 19.84 -2.94
C LEU A 239 -5.09 18.61 -2.10
N PHE A 240 -4.05 17.86 -2.51
CA PHE A 240 -3.66 16.61 -1.87
C PHE A 240 -3.12 16.83 -0.45
N GLU A 241 -2.24 17.82 -0.25
CA GLU A 241 -1.70 18.19 1.05
C GLU A 241 -2.80 18.57 2.04
N LYS A 242 -3.75 19.40 1.58
CA LYS A 242 -4.85 19.89 2.41
C LYS A 242 -6.01 18.89 2.56
N LYS A 243 -5.92 17.72 1.91
CA LYS A 243 -6.95 16.66 1.93
C LYS A 243 -8.37 17.19 1.66
N ARG A 244 -8.52 18.08 0.67
CA ARG A 244 -9.80 18.67 0.31
C ARG A 244 -10.55 17.82 -0.71
N ASP A 245 -11.84 18.07 -0.85
CA ASP A 245 -12.74 17.55 -1.88
C ASP A 245 -12.70 16.01 -2.01
N GLY A 246 -12.46 15.30 -0.90
CA GLY A 246 -12.41 13.84 -0.88
C GLY A 246 -11.25 13.23 -1.68
N VAL A 247 -10.15 13.99 -1.85
CA VAL A 247 -9.00 13.54 -2.66
C VAL A 247 -8.41 12.23 -2.11
N ILE A 248 -8.29 11.24 -2.99
CA ILE A 248 -7.56 10.00 -2.72
C ILE A 248 -6.24 10.02 -3.51
N LYS A 249 -6.31 10.16 -4.83
CA LYS A 249 -5.13 10.28 -5.70
C LYS A 249 -5.39 11.30 -6.80
N VAL A 250 -4.33 12.01 -7.19
CA VAL A 250 -4.36 13.01 -8.28
C VAL A 250 -3.55 12.45 -9.45
N ALA A 251 -4.16 12.45 -10.64
CA ALA A 251 -3.45 12.23 -11.89
C ALA A 251 -2.95 13.56 -12.46
N VAL A 252 -1.79 13.55 -13.07
CA VAL A 252 -1.25 14.70 -13.81
C VAL A 252 -1.06 14.29 -15.26
N GLU A 253 -1.63 15.09 -16.17
CA GLU A 253 -1.49 14.91 -17.61
C GLU A 253 -0.34 15.78 -18.11
N CYS A 254 0.67 15.13 -18.71
CA CYS A 254 1.88 15.72 -19.24
C CYS A 254 1.81 15.99 -20.75
#